data_ebd1521bfae9b4daeac9240ae6afc8dd
#
_entry.id   ebd1521bfae9b4daeac9240ae6afc8dd
#
_cell.length_a   1.000
_cell.length_b   1.000
_cell.length_c   1.000
_cell.angle_alpha   90.00
_cell.angle_beta   90.00
_cell.angle_gamma   90.00
#
_symmetry.space_group_name_H-M   'P 1'
#
loop_
_entity.id
_entity.type
_entity.pdbx_description
1 polymer ?
#
loop_
_entity_poly.entity_id
_entity_poly.type
_entity_poly.pdbx_seq_one_letter_code
_entity_poly.pdbx_strand_id
1 'polypeptide(L)'
;MSNHSRRHQKKHSHTPLRVINLFLLVIFILLSVVSLFLMYRHHFLAFRHLNVIYGVVIVLIILASLFLCIKNKARIFTTIILVLASIFVATTLYGFKSTIDLTNNLNKTASYSEIEMSVIVPKDSKITNIEAVSKLAAPVKNDTSNITDLIEHIKSEKGISITPQKTDSYQDAYNRIKNGDSQAMVLNNAYVSLIELSTPDFKSQIKTIYTYKIKKKINRKNTNHKEGVFNIYISGIDTFGSISTVSRSDVNIIMTVNTNTHKLLLTTTPRDAYVKIPDGGGNQYDKLTHAGLYGVETSMKTLENLYDINLDYYARINFSSFLKLIDLLGGVTVYNDQAFTSKHGNFDFPVGQVTLNSEQALGFVRERYSLQGGDNDRGRNQEKVIAAIINKLASSQSVTKLNSITSQLQTSVQTNMTIDNINDLINNQLSTGQRFTVESQALTGHGSTGELPSYAMPGAQLYMMSIDQSSLSNAKSKIKNTMEE
;
A
#
# COMPACT_ATOMS: atom_id res chain seq x y z
N MET A 1 9.32 -57.08 78.78
CA MET A 1 9.71 -56.96 77.35
C MET A 1 8.82 -55.95 76.70
N SER A 2 9.26 -54.73 76.56
CA SER A 2 8.50 -53.59 75.97
C SER A 2 8.94 -53.37 74.53
N ASN A 3 7.98 -53.57 73.63
CA ASN A 3 8.22 -53.32 72.16
C ASN A 3 7.81 -51.88 71.84
N HIS A 4 8.78 -51.00 71.71
CA HIS A 4 8.62 -49.64 71.19
C HIS A 4 8.55 -49.68 69.64
N SER A 5 7.38 -49.59 69.04
CA SER A 5 7.14 -49.37 67.67
C SER A 5 7.43 -47.92 67.30
N ARG A 6 8.57 -47.67 66.63
CA ARG A 6 8.92 -46.35 66.01
C ARG A 6 8.05 -46.14 64.79
N ARG A 7 7.03 -45.27 64.86
CA ARG A 7 6.32 -44.71 63.73
C ARG A 7 7.27 -43.78 62.95
N HIS A 8 7.78 -44.22 61.82
CA HIS A 8 8.39 -43.32 60.84
C HIS A 8 7.36 -42.36 60.26
N GLN A 9 7.37 -41.10 60.70
CA GLN A 9 6.66 -40.03 60.00
C GLN A 9 7.36 -39.81 58.68
N LYS A 10 6.69 -40.19 57.55
CA LYS A 10 7.06 -39.78 56.20
C LYS A 10 6.91 -38.24 56.15
N LYS A 11 8.04 -37.52 56.22
CA LYS A 11 8.12 -36.13 55.79
C LYS A 11 7.77 -36.08 54.31
N HIS A 12 6.50 -35.79 53.97
CA HIS A 12 6.15 -35.45 52.62
C HIS A 12 6.88 -34.15 52.25
N SER A 13 7.89 -34.23 51.40
CA SER A 13 8.56 -33.08 50.82
C SER A 13 7.59 -32.35 49.88
N HIS A 14 6.83 -31.41 50.41
CA HIS A 14 5.81 -30.64 49.69
C HIS A 14 6.37 -29.37 49.02
N THR A 15 7.69 -29.25 48.94
CA THR A 15 8.40 -28.06 48.49
C THR A 15 8.42 -27.83 46.97
N PRO A 16 8.53 -28.82 46.05
CA PRO A 16 8.78 -28.53 44.64
C PRO A 16 7.58 -27.88 43.93
N LEU A 17 6.33 -28.36 44.12
CA LEU A 17 5.16 -27.84 43.40
C LEU A 17 4.81 -26.38 43.78
N ARG A 18 5.02 -25.98 45.01
CA ARG A 18 4.78 -24.59 45.44
C ARG A 18 5.80 -23.64 44.80
N VAL A 19 7.06 -24.01 44.75
CA VAL A 19 8.11 -23.23 44.13
C VAL A 19 7.86 -23.12 42.61
N ILE A 20 7.46 -24.22 41.96
CA ILE A 20 7.08 -24.25 40.55
C ILE A 20 5.91 -23.30 40.29
N ASN A 21 4.84 -23.33 41.11
CA ASN A 21 3.69 -22.45 40.94
C ASN A 21 4.04 -20.97 41.13
N LEU A 22 4.91 -20.62 42.06
CA LEU A 22 5.40 -19.25 42.21
C LEU A 22 6.21 -18.80 41.02
N PHE A 23 7.07 -19.67 40.50
CA PHE A 23 7.84 -19.37 39.27
C PHE A 23 6.94 -19.19 38.06
N LEU A 24 5.96 -20.08 37.85
CA LEU A 24 4.96 -19.96 36.78
C LEU A 24 4.11 -18.69 36.93
N LEU A 25 3.75 -18.32 38.16
CA LEU A 25 3.01 -17.08 38.41
C LEU A 25 3.82 -15.84 38.03
N VAL A 26 5.13 -15.82 38.34
CA VAL A 26 6.00 -14.73 37.94
C VAL A 26 6.09 -14.63 36.40
N ILE A 27 6.27 -15.76 35.70
CA ILE A 27 6.26 -15.80 34.23
C ILE A 27 4.94 -15.28 33.69
N PHE A 28 3.80 -15.75 34.23
CA PHE A 28 2.47 -15.32 33.81
C PHE A 28 2.28 -13.81 33.98
N ILE A 29 2.72 -13.24 35.12
CA ILE A 29 2.66 -11.79 35.37
C ILE A 29 3.49 -11.03 34.33
N LEU A 30 4.74 -11.45 34.08
CA LEU A 30 5.60 -10.78 33.12
C LEU A 30 5.00 -10.80 31.69
N LEU A 31 4.52 -11.96 31.25
CA LEU A 31 3.84 -12.07 29.95
C LEU A 31 2.58 -11.19 29.88
N SER A 32 1.80 -11.17 30.96
CA SER A 32 0.57 -10.38 31.06
C SER A 32 0.84 -8.88 31.01
N VAL A 33 1.85 -8.38 31.71
CA VAL A 33 2.25 -6.97 31.69
C VAL A 33 2.61 -6.53 30.29
N VAL A 34 3.45 -7.32 29.60
CA VAL A 34 3.85 -7.00 28.21
C VAL A 34 2.63 -7.06 27.27
N SER A 35 1.76 -8.07 27.43
CA SER A 35 0.56 -8.22 26.60
C SER A 35 -0.41 -7.05 26.80
N LEU A 36 -0.69 -6.66 28.03
CA LEU A 36 -1.55 -5.53 28.36
C LEU A 36 -0.95 -4.21 27.85
N PHE A 37 0.36 -4.03 28.02
CA PHE A 37 1.04 -2.83 27.50
C PHE A 37 0.87 -2.71 25.99
N LEU A 38 1.18 -3.75 25.21
CA LEU A 38 1.01 -3.73 23.76
C LEU A 38 -0.44 -3.55 23.33
N MET A 39 -1.36 -4.20 24.05
CA MET A 39 -2.80 -4.11 23.77
C MET A 39 -3.31 -2.67 23.91
N TYR A 40 -3.00 -2.00 25.00
CA TYR A 40 -3.42 -0.61 25.21
C TYR A 40 -2.63 0.38 24.33
N ARG A 41 -1.33 0.15 24.12
CA ARG A 41 -0.48 1.02 23.31
C ARG A 41 -0.89 1.07 21.84
N HIS A 42 -1.38 -0.03 21.31
CA HIS A 42 -1.75 -0.20 19.90
C HIS A 42 -3.24 -0.46 19.66
N HIS A 43 -4.09 -0.14 20.63
CA HIS A 43 -5.55 -0.24 20.54
C HIS A 43 -6.06 -1.65 20.13
N PHE A 44 -5.33 -2.73 20.46
CA PHE A 44 -5.79 -4.09 20.20
C PHE A 44 -7.02 -4.44 21.04
N LEU A 45 -7.98 -5.16 20.44
CA LEU A 45 -9.19 -5.67 21.12
C LEU A 45 -10.05 -4.57 21.77
N ALA A 46 -9.98 -3.31 21.31
CA ALA A 46 -10.74 -2.22 21.92
C ALA A 46 -12.26 -2.30 21.62
N PHE A 47 -12.67 -3.09 20.62
CA PHE A 47 -14.08 -3.28 20.28
C PHE A 47 -14.86 -4.00 21.39
N ARG A 48 -16.11 -3.55 21.62
CA ARG A 48 -17.03 -4.12 22.62
C ARG A 48 -16.39 -4.33 24.00
N HIS A 49 -15.42 -3.51 24.39
CA HIS A 49 -14.69 -3.59 25.64
C HIS A 49 -13.93 -4.92 25.87
N LEU A 50 -13.58 -5.67 24.82
CA LEU A 50 -12.85 -6.93 24.96
C LEU A 50 -11.48 -6.74 25.61
N ASN A 51 -10.81 -5.61 25.39
CA ASN A 51 -9.57 -5.25 26.07
C ASN A 51 -9.74 -5.15 27.60
N VAL A 52 -10.86 -4.59 28.07
CA VAL A 52 -11.18 -4.51 29.50
C VAL A 52 -11.47 -5.92 30.07
N ILE A 53 -12.28 -6.71 29.35
CA ILE A 53 -12.59 -8.08 29.73
C ILE A 53 -11.31 -8.91 29.84
N TYR A 54 -10.45 -8.83 28.84
CA TYR A 54 -9.13 -9.50 28.80
C TYR A 54 -8.29 -9.11 30.03
N GLY A 55 -8.19 -7.82 30.35
CA GLY A 55 -7.47 -7.32 31.52
C GLY A 55 -8.05 -7.83 32.86
N VAL A 56 -9.37 -7.77 33.01
CA VAL A 56 -10.07 -8.27 34.20
C VAL A 56 -9.83 -9.77 34.40
N VAL A 57 -9.91 -10.58 33.33
CA VAL A 57 -9.68 -12.04 33.43
C VAL A 57 -8.22 -12.31 33.84
N ILE A 58 -7.25 -11.61 33.30
CA ILE A 58 -5.84 -11.74 33.72
C ILE A 58 -5.67 -11.42 35.21
N VAL A 59 -6.23 -10.30 35.67
CA VAL A 59 -6.14 -9.88 37.07
C VAL A 59 -6.78 -10.93 37.99
N LEU A 60 -7.95 -11.45 37.63
CA LEU A 60 -8.62 -12.50 38.40
C LEU A 60 -7.78 -13.79 38.47
N ILE A 61 -7.15 -14.21 37.38
CA ILE A 61 -6.26 -15.39 37.38
C ILE A 61 -5.03 -15.14 38.27
N ILE A 62 -4.43 -13.94 38.23
CA ILE A 62 -3.31 -13.59 39.12
C ILE A 62 -3.71 -13.65 40.56
N LEU A 63 -4.81 -12.99 40.96
CA LEU A 63 -5.29 -12.94 42.33
C LEU A 63 -5.66 -14.32 42.86
N ALA A 64 -6.41 -15.11 42.06
CA ALA A 64 -6.78 -16.48 42.44
C ALA A 64 -5.55 -17.39 42.60
N SER A 65 -4.61 -17.34 41.64
CA SER A 65 -3.40 -18.14 41.71
C SER A 65 -2.49 -17.75 42.88
N LEU A 66 -2.37 -16.45 43.17
CA LEU A 66 -1.64 -15.94 44.34
C LEU A 66 -2.27 -16.43 45.65
N PHE A 67 -3.58 -16.32 45.76
CA PHE A 67 -4.32 -16.80 46.94
C PHE A 67 -4.13 -18.32 47.19
N LEU A 68 -4.22 -19.13 46.10
CA LEU A 68 -4.01 -20.58 46.18
C LEU A 68 -2.57 -20.95 46.55
N CYS A 69 -1.58 -20.23 46.03
CA CYS A 69 -0.16 -20.38 46.36
C CYS A 69 0.12 -20.03 47.83
N ILE A 70 -0.48 -18.94 48.36
CA ILE A 70 -0.34 -18.54 49.76
C ILE A 70 -0.97 -19.56 50.67
N LYS A 71 -2.22 -19.95 50.41
CA LYS A 71 -2.96 -20.95 51.21
C LYS A 71 -2.44 -22.37 51.02
N ASN A 72 -1.52 -22.61 50.07
CA ASN A 72 -0.92 -23.90 49.75
C ASN A 72 -1.97 -24.99 49.42
N LYS A 73 -3.08 -24.60 48.75
CA LYS A 73 -4.19 -25.46 48.36
C LYS A 73 -4.22 -25.68 46.85
N ALA A 74 -4.89 -26.74 46.40
CA ALA A 74 -5.17 -27.05 45.00
C ALA A 74 -3.95 -26.91 44.05
N ARG A 75 -2.77 -27.35 44.47
CA ARG A 75 -1.46 -27.08 43.78
C ARG A 75 -1.42 -27.53 42.33
N ILE A 76 -1.89 -28.74 42.01
CA ILE A 76 -1.91 -29.28 40.64
C ILE A 76 -2.85 -28.47 39.79
N PHE A 77 -4.01 -28.10 40.29
CA PHE A 77 -4.99 -27.26 39.58
C PHE A 77 -4.42 -25.88 39.28
N THR A 78 -3.72 -25.26 40.26
CA THR A 78 -3.02 -23.97 40.04
C THR A 78 -1.93 -24.09 38.98
N THR A 79 -1.14 -25.19 38.94
CA THR A 79 -0.15 -25.44 37.91
C THR A 79 -0.81 -25.47 36.52
N ILE A 80 -1.88 -26.25 36.39
CA ILE A 80 -2.60 -26.40 35.09
C ILE A 80 -3.16 -25.07 34.63
N ILE A 81 -3.82 -24.31 35.49
CA ILE A 81 -4.35 -22.97 35.13
C ILE A 81 -3.25 -22.02 34.69
N LEU A 82 -2.16 -21.93 35.47
CA LEU A 82 -1.06 -21.03 35.14
C LEU A 82 -0.38 -21.41 33.82
N VAL A 83 -0.21 -22.70 33.52
CA VAL A 83 0.36 -23.17 32.26
C VAL A 83 -0.57 -22.80 31.10
N LEU A 84 -1.86 -23.14 31.18
CA LEU A 84 -2.84 -22.84 30.13
C LEU A 84 -3.00 -21.33 29.91
N ALA A 85 -3.10 -20.56 31.00
CA ALA A 85 -3.19 -19.09 30.93
C ALA A 85 -1.91 -18.47 30.34
N SER A 86 -0.72 -18.97 30.68
CA SER A 86 0.54 -18.51 30.13
C SER A 86 0.63 -18.80 28.62
N ILE A 87 0.21 -20.00 28.19
CA ILE A 87 0.15 -20.35 26.77
C ILE A 87 -0.81 -19.42 26.02
N PHE A 88 -2.01 -19.17 26.58
CA PHE A 88 -2.99 -18.27 25.99
C PHE A 88 -2.45 -16.84 25.84
N VAL A 89 -1.86 -16.26 26.90
CA VAL A 89 -1.27 -14.92 26.86
C VAL A 89 -0.08 -14.87 25.91
N ALA A 90 0.79 -15.89 25.90
CA ALA A 90 1.92 -15.96 24.97
C ALA A 90 1.47 -16.02 23.51
N THR A 91 0.41 -16.79 23.20
CA THR A 91 -0.18 -16.86 21.86
C THR A 91 -0.77 -15.50 21.44
N THR A 92 -1.50 -14.82 22.35
CA THR A 92 -2.04 -13.49 22.12
C THR A 92 -0.92 -12.46 21.87
N LEU A 93 0.14 -12.50 22.70
CA LEU A 93 1.31 -11.65 22.55
C LEU A 93 2.02 -11.86 21.22
N TYR A 94 2.16 -13.12 20.79
CA TYR A 94 2.71 -13.46 19.48
C TYR A 94 1.85 -12.85 18.35
N GLY A 95 0.51 -12.93 18.46
CA GLY A 95 -0.41 -12.30 17.50
C GLY A 95 -0.22 -10.79 17.43
N PHE A 96 -0.18 -10.11 18.58
CA PHE A 96 0.05 -8.65 18.63
C PHE A 96 1.39 -8.26 18.00
N LYS A 97 2.48 -8.95 18.41
CA LYS A 97 3.81 -8.70 17.86
C LYS A 97 3.85 -8.94 16.34
N SER A 98 3.27 -10.04 15.87
CA SER A 98 3.20 -10.36 14.44
C SER A 98 2.51 -9.24 13.65
N THR A 99 1.39 -8.70 14.19
CA THR A 99 0.64 -7.60 13.55
C THR A 99 1.45 -6.29 13.55
N ILE A 100 2.16 -5.98 14.64
CA ILE A 100 3.03 -4.80 14.74
C ILE A 100 4.18 -4.90 13.73
N ASP A 101 4.91 -6.02 13.72
CA ASP A 101 6.05 -6.25 12.83
C ASP A 101 5.63 -6.15 11.36
N LEU A 102 4.45 -6.66 11.05
CA LEU A 102 3.83 -6.61 9.76
C LEU A 102 3.57 -5.18 9.30
N THR A 103 2.88 -4.37 10.11
CA THR A 103 2.57 -2.98 9.76
C THR A 103 3.85 -2.15 9.65
N ASN A 104 4.83 -2.41 10.52
CA ASN A 104 6.14 -1.77 10.42
C ASN A 104 6.84 -2.09 9.09
N ASN A 105 6.71 -3.31 8.57
CA ASN A 105 7.25 -3.68 7.27
C ASN A 105 6.51 -3.00 6.11
N LEU A 106 5.18 -2.89 6.17
CA LEU A 106 4.39 -2.12 5.20
C LEU A 106 4.82 -0.64 5.20
N ASN A 107 4.95 -0.03 6.38
CA ASN A 107 5.36 1.37 6.53
C ASN A 107 6.83 1.60 6.15
N LYS A 108 7.69 0.59 6.28
CA LYS A 108 9.10 0.69 5.89
C LYS A 108 9.23 0.91 4.38
N THR A 109 8.44 0.21 3.57
CA THR A 109 8.38 0.45 2.12
C THR A 109 7.71 1.77 1.77
N ALA A 110 6.82 2.28 2.64
CA ALA A 110 6.14 3.56 2.48
C ALA A 110 6.99 4.77 2.90
N SER A 111 8.14 4.54 3.51
CA SER A 111 9.03 5.61 3.96
C SER A 111 9.91 6.19 2.86
N TYR A 112 9.97 5.55 1.69
CA TYR A 112 10.78 6.02 0.56
C TYR A 112 10.16 5.61 -0.79
N SER A 113 10.46 6.39 -1.82
CA SER A 113 10.28 6.04 -3.23
C SER A 113 11.62 5.62 -3.83
N GLU A 114 11.63 4.57 -4.64
CA GLU A 114 12.82 4.09 -5.35
C GLU A 114 12.76 4.50 -6.82
N ILE A 115 13.73 5.31 -7.25
CA ILE A 115 13.88 5.74 -8.65
C ILE A 115 15.08 5.00 -9.21
N GLU A 116 14.84 4.17 -10.22
CA GLU A 116 15.91 3.46 -10.90
C GLU A 116 16.40 4.27 -12.11
N MET A 117 17.62 4.74 -12.00
CA MET A 117 18.33 5.48 -13.06
C MET A 117 19.34 4.57 -13.73
N SER A 118 19.34 4.56 -15.05
CA SER A 118 20.23 3.72 -15.85
C SER A 118 21.01 4.55 -16.86
N VAL A 119 22.20 4.06 -17.24
CA VAL A 119 22.86 4.49 -18.48
C VAL A 119 22.71 3.35 -19.47
N ILE A 120 22.14 3.69 -20.63
CA ILE A 120 21.85 2.74 -21.69
C ILE A 120 22.56 3.12 -22.99
N VAL A 121 22.81 2.12 -23.82
CA VAL A 121 23.40 2.24 -25.15
C VAL A 121 22.58 1.42 -26.15
N PRO A 122 22.69 1.65 -27.47
CA PRO A 122 22.11 0.78 -28.50
C PRO A 122 22.53 -0.68 -28.28
N LYS A 123 21.64 -1.63 -28.61
CA LYS A 123 21.83 -3.06 -28.38
C LYS A 123 23.12 -3.61 -29.02
N ASP A 124 23.45 -3.14 -30.21
CA ASP A 124 24.62 -3.52 -31.04
C ASP A 124 25.90 -2.75 -30.69
N SER A 125 25.82 -1.75 -29.79
CA SER A 125 26.98 -0.97 -29.37
C SER A 125 28.07 -1.86 -28.78
N LYS A 126 29.33 -1.56 -29.05
CA LYS A 126 30.51 -2.21 -28.46
C LYS A 126 30.82 -1.75 -27.05
N ILE A 127 30.15 -0.69 -26.57
CA ILE A 127 30.31 -0.15 -25.22
C ILE A 127 29.60 -1.08 -24.23
N THR A 128 30.33 -1.56 -23.22
CA THR A 128 29.84 -2.50 -22.19
C THR A 128 29.93 -1.94 -20.78
N ASN A 129 30.63 -0.85 -20.58
CA ASN A 129 30.82 -0.20 -19.28
C ASN A 129 30.75 1.33 -19.40
N ILE A 130 30.55 2.01 -18.27
CA ILE A 130 30.40 3.46 -18.22
C ILE A 130 31.71 4.21 -18.50
N GLU A 131 32.85 3.57 -18.23
CA GLU A 131 34.18 4.14 -18.42
C GLU A 131 34.49 4.44 -19.88
N ALA A 132 33.84 3.73 -20.82
CA ALA A 132 34.00 3.91 -22.25
C ALA A 132 33.08 5.01 -22.84
N VAL A 133 32.23 5.63 -22.03
CA VAL A 133 31.26 6.65 -22.50
C VAL A 133 31.86 8.03 -22.42
N SER A 134 31.98 8.71 -23.58
CA SER A 134 32.43 10.11 -23.67
C SER A 134 31.28 11.08 -23.99
N LYS A 135 30.21 10.60 -24.67
CA LYS A 135 29.04 11.39 -25.04
C LYS A 135 27.77 10.76 -24.44
N LEU A 136 27.24 11.39 -23.40
CA LEU A 136 26.05 10.95 -22.64
C LEU A 136 24.92 11.96 -22.86
N ALA A 137 23.83 11.58 -23.49
CA ALA A 137 22.62 12.41 -23.63
C ALA A 137 21.73 12.33 -22.40
N ALA A 138 21.17 13.45 -21.92
CA ALA A 138 20.25 13.46 -20.80
C ALA A 138 19.31 14.68 -20.78
N PRO A 139 18.03 14.54 -20.41
CA PRO A 139 17.07 15.62 -20.25
C PRO A 139 17.26 16.38 -18.92
N VAL A 140 18.42 17.01 -18.77
CA VAL A 140 18.86 17.64 -17.50
C VAL A 140 17.86 18.68 -16.97
N LYS A 141 17.11 19.38 -17.83
CA LYS A 141 16.14 20.38 -17.42
C LYS A 141 14.90 19.77 -16.77
N ASN A 142 14.48 18.60 -17.24
CA ASN A 142 13.20 17.98 -16.83
C ASN A 142 13.36 16.98 -15.68
N ASP A 143 14.58 16.47 -15.46
CA ASP A 143 14.88 15.52 -14.39
C ASP A 143 16.21 15.82 -13.70
N THR A 144 16.45 17.11 -13.40
CA THR A 144 17.72 17.64 -12.88
C THR A 144 18.24 16.86 -11.68
N SER A 145 17.41 16.69 -10.65
CA SER A 145 17.84 16.07 -9.39
C SER A 145 18.31 14.64 -9.59
N ASN A 146 17.50 13.79 -10.25
CA ASN A 146 17.83 12.38 -10.43
C ASN A 146 19.05 12.17 -11.35
N ILE A 147 19.19 13.02 -12.37
CA ILE A 147 20.36 12.97 -13.28
C ILE A 147 21.62 13.42 -12.53
N THR A 148 21.53 14.48 -11.71
CA THR A 148 22.66 14.92 -10.88
C THR A 148 23.09 13.83 -9.90
N ASP A 149 22.14 13.24 -9.17
CA ASP A 149 22.41 12.15 -8.23
C ASP A 149 23.10 10.96 -8.92
N LEU A 150 22.66 10.58 -10.13
CA LEU A 150 23.31 9.53 -10.92
C LEU A 150 24.74 9.89 -11.31
N ILE A 151 24.97 11.11 -11.82
CA ILE A 151 26.30 11.55 -12.27
C ILE A 151 27.28 11.66 -11.10
N GLU A 152 26.83 12.19 -9.96
CA GLU A 152 27.65 12.25 -8.73
C GLU A 152 27.97 10.85 -8.21
N HIS A 153 27.04 9.91 -8.28
CA HIS A 153 27.28 8.53 -7.91
C HIS A 153 28.32 7.86 -8.85
N ILE A 154 28.20 8.05 -10.17
CA ILE A 154 29.20 7.56 -11.12
C ILE A 154 30.59 8.14 -10.81
N LYS A 155 30.65 9.44 -10.51
CA LYS A 155 31.91 10.10 -10.16
C LYS A 155 32.50 9.52 -8.86
N SER A 156 31.69 9.30 -7.83
CA SER A 156 32.17 8.77 -6.55
C SER A 156 32.57 7.30 -6.62
N GLU A 157 31.87 6.48 -7.41
CA GLU A 157 32.13 5.04 -7.50
C GLU A 157 33.25 4.70 -8.50
N LYS A 158 33.25 5.39 -9.65
CA LYS A 158 34.17 5.08 -10.79
C LYS A 158 35.27 6.11 -10.99
N GLY A 159 35.23 7.24 -10.28
CA GLY A 159 36.21 8.33 -10.49
C GLY A 159 36.06 9.10 -11.78
N ILE A 160 34.93 8.93 -12.51
CA ILE A 160 34.72 9.49 -13.85
C ILE A 160 33.84 10.73 -13.75
N SER A 161 34.25 11.82 -14.37
CA SER A 161 33.43 13.02 -14.49
C SER A 161 32.85 13.10 -15.92
N ILE A 162 31.53 12.93 -16.01
CA ILE A 162 30.80 13.01 -17.28
C ILE A 162 29.89 14.24 -17.25
N THR A 163 29.98 15.08 -18.28
CA THR A 163 29.04 16.20 -18.49
C THR A 163 27.99 15.77 -19.51
N PRO A 164 26.71 15.65 -19.13
CA PRO A 164 25.66 15.21 -20.03
C PRO A 164 25.41 16.24 -21.15
N GLN A 165 25.20 15.77 -22.35
CA GLN A 165 24.65 16.56 -23.47
C GLN A 165 23.15 16.78 -23.20
N LYS A 166 22.73 18.04 -23.10
CA LYS A 166 21.34 18.41 -22.78
C LYS A 166 20.39 18.00 -23.89
N THR A 167 19.29 17.40 -23.53
CA THR A 167 18.16 17.06 -24.41
C THR A 167 16.86 17.61 -23.82
N ASP A 168 15.81 17.71 -24.63
CA ASP A 168 14.52 18.26 -24.23
C ASP A 168 13.64 17.21 -23.52
N SER A 169 13.89 15.91 -23.77
CA SER A 169 13.14 14.80 -23.20
C SER A 169 13.95 13.50 -23.25
N TYR A 170 13.48 12.46 -22.56
CA TYR A 170 14.01 11.11 -22.66
C TYR A 170 13.85 10.53 -24.09
N GLN A 171 12.77 10.90 -24.79
CA GLN A 171 12.59 10.53 -26.20
C GLN A 171 13.62 11.19 -27.11
N ASP A 172 13.95 12.48 -26.88
CA ASP A 172 15.01 13.16 -27.61
C ASP A 172 16.38 12.52 -27.33
N ALA A 173 16.67 12.21 -26.07
CA ALA A 173 17.90 11.50 -25.70
C ALA A 173 18.01 10.14 -26.40
N TYR A 174 16.90 9.39 -26.49
CA TYR A 174 16.86 8.13 -27.24
C TYR A 174 17.10 8.33 -28.75
N ASN A 175 16.46 9.32 -29.34
CA ASN A 175 16.66 9.63 -30.76
C ASN A 175 18.13 9.92 -31.06
N ARG A 176 18.85 10.65 -30.18
CA ARG A 176 20.29 10.93 -30.35
C ARG A 176 21.17 9.70 -30.31
N ILE A 177 20.90 8.73 -29.41
CA ILE A 177 21.68 7.48 -29.44
C ILE A 177 21.35 6.62 -30.65
N LYS A 178 20.11 6.64 -31.12
CA LYS A 178 19.66 5.91 -32.30
C LYS A 178 20.30 6.48 -33.58
N ASN A 179 20.45 7.79 -33.67
CA ASN A 179 21.07 8.47 -34.82
C ASN A 179 22.61 8.50 -34.76
N GLY A 180 23.23 8.07 -33.63
CA GLY A 180 24.69 8.11 -33.47
C GLY A 180 25.24 9.46 -33.00
N ASP A 181 24.39 10.45 -32.67
CA ASP A 181 24.79 11.76 -32.17
C ASP A 181 25.36 11.69 -30.75
N SER A 182 24.92 10.68 -29.97
CA SER A 182 25.43 10.35 -28.67
C SER A 182 25.72 8.85 -28.56
N GLN A 183 26.67 8.47 -27.72
CA GLN A 183 27.04 7.06 -27.48
C GLN A 183 26.11 6.35 -26.53
N ALA A 184 25.63 7.09 -25.52
CA ALA A 184 24.78 6.61 -24.45
C ALA A 184 23.75 7.67 -24.07
N MET A 185 22.71 7.26 -23.34
CA MET A 185 21.79 8.18 -22.70
C MET A 185 21.54 7.78 -21.24
N VAL A 186 21.22 8.77 -20.43
CA VAL A 186 20.59 8.54 -19.12
C VAL A 186 19.13 8.16 -19.34
N LEU A 187 18.66 7.16 -18.61
CA LEU A 187 17.28 6.72 -18.60
C LEU A 187 16.77 6.65 -17.15
N ASN A 188 15.73 7.40 -16.83
CA ASN A 188 14.91 7.14 -15.68
C ASN A 188 13.91 6.04 -16.07
N ASN A 189 14.01 4.88 -15.41
CA ASN A 189 13.23 3.69 -15.80
C ASN A 189 11.71 3.91 -15.70
N ALA A 190 11.25 4.90 -14.92
CA ALA A 190 9.84 5.30 -14.91
C ALA A 190 9.32 5.79 -16.27
N TYR A 191 10.19 6.28 -17.14
CA TYR A 191 9.84 6.78 -18.49
C TYR A 191 9.85 5.71 -19.57
N VAL A 192 10.32 4.50 -19.29
CA VAL A 192 10.38 3.40 -20.27
C VAL A 192 9.04 3.21 -20.98
N SER A 193 7.96 3.11 -20.22
CA SER A 193 6.60 2.91 -20.76
C SER A 193 6.08 4.11 -21.58
N LEU A 194 6.67 5.30 -21.41
CA LEU A 194 6.36 6.48 -22.23
C LEU A 194 7.09 6.42 -23.57
N ILE A 195 8.37 6.03 -23.56
CA ILE A 195 9.15 5.85 -24.80
C ILE A 195 8.54 4.73 -25.65
N GLU A 196 8.05 3.66 -25.03
CA GLU A 196 7.37 2.55 -25.71
C GLU A 196 6.09 2.96 -26.43
N LEU A 197 5.44 4.08 -26.07
CA LEU A 197 4.30 4.62 -26.84
C LEU A 197 4.70 5.06 -28.24
N SER A 198 5.91 5.62 -28.41
CA SER A 198 6.46 6.06 -29.71
C SER A 198 7.38 5.02 -30.34
N THR A 199 7.92 4.10 -29.57
CA THR A 199 8.87 3.07 -30.00
C THR A 199 8.52 1.75 -29.29
N PRO A 200 7.57 0.95 -29.81
CA PRO A 200 7.06 -0.25 -29.14
C PRO A 200 8.13 -1.26 -28.72
N ASP A 201 9.20 -1.40 -29.51
CA ASP A 201 10.31 -2.34 -29.27
C ASP A 201 11.50 -1.72 -28.54
N PHE A 202 11.31 -0.59 -27.87
CA PHE A 202 12.38 0.18 -27.21
C PHE A 202 13.32 -0.70 -26.38
N LYS A 203 12.77 -1.53 -25.49
CA LYS A 203 13.57 -2.40 -24.60
C LYS A 203 14.46 -3.39 -25.35
N SER A 204 14.02 -3.88 -26.50
CA SER A 204 14.78 -4.82 -27.29
C SER A 204 15.93 -4.16 -28.06
N GLN A 205 15.85 -2.85 -28.28
CA GLN A 205 16.82 -2.04 -29.06
C GLN A 205 17.96 -1.48 -28.19
N ILE A 206 17.92 -1.67 -26.90
CA ILE A 206 18.89 -1.11 -25.96
C ILE A 206 19.54 -2.18 -25.07
N LYS A 207 20.67 -1.83 -24.46
CA LYS A 207 21.24 -2.55 -23.31
C LYS A 207 21.70 -1.57 -22.25
N THR A 208 21.53 -1.96 -20.99
CA THR A 208 21.96 -1.21 -19.82
C THR A 208 23.43 -1.52 -19.51
N ILE A 209 24.23 -0.48 -19.29
CA ILE A 209 25.64 -0.58 -18.94
C ILE A 209 25.95 -0.09 -17.52
N TYR A 210 25.01 0.64 -16.90
CA TYR A 210 25.12 1.10 -15.52
C TYR A 210 23.72 1.31 -14.94
N THR A 211 23.54 1.01 -13.65
CA THR A 211 22.26 1.23 -12.94
C THR A 211 22.53 1.74 -11.52
N TYR A 212 21.77 2.75 -11.12
CA TYR A 212 21.78 3.29 -9.77
C TYR A 212 20.36 3.49 -9.26
N LYS A 213 20.09 3.06 -8.02
CA LYS A 213 18.78 3.19 -7.37
C LYS A 213 18.81 4.30 -6.34
N ILE A 214 18.12 5.39 -6.64
CA ILE A 214 17.96 6.54 -5.77
C ILE A 214 16.80 6.28 -4.84
N LYS A 215 17.03 6.35 -3.52
CA LYS A 215 15.99 6.28 -2.50
C LYS A 215 15.66 7.67 -2.00
N LYS A 216 14.48 8.18 -2.35
CA LYS A 216 13.96 9.47 -1.87
C LYS A 216 13.02 9.23 -0.70
N LYS A 217 13.35 9.84 0.45
CA LYS A 217 12.51 9.75 1.66
C LYS A 217 11.17 10.44 1.41
N ILE A 218 10.09 9.79 1.76
CA ILE A 218 8.73 10.33 1.76
C ILE A 218 8.52 11.09 3.07
N ASN A 219 8.33 12.40 3.02
CA ASN A 219 8.19 13.28 4.17
C ASN A 219 6.74 13.80 4.27
N ARG A 220 5.79 12.90 4.52
CA ARG A 220 4.43 13.33 4.82
C ARG A 220 4.20 13.41 6.33
N LYS A 221 3.74 14.56 6.80
CA LYS A 221 3.24 14.73 8.17
C LYS A 221 1.82 14.18 8.22
N ASN A 222 1.47 13.50 9.32
CA ASN A 222 0.08 13.20 9.60
C ASN A 222 -0.70 14.52 9.64
N THR A 223 -1.78 14.59 8.88
CA THR A 223 -2.70 15.71 8.91
C THR A 223 -3.59 15.60 10.16
N ASN A 224 -3.91 16.74 10.79
CA ASN A 224 -4.92 16.78 11.82
C ASN A 224 -6.29 16.66 11.14
N HIS A 225 -6.92 15.51 11.23
CA HIS A 225 -8.27 15.26 10.75
C HIS A 225 -9.24 15.10 11.92
N LYS A 226 -10.54 15.33 11.67
CA LYS A 226 -11.61 15.05 12.63
C LYS A 226 -11.61 13.54 12.92
N GLU A 227 -11.73 13.17 14.19
CA GLU A 227 -11.73 11.77 14.59
C GLU A 227 -12.80 10.98 13.81
N GLY A 228 -12.39 9.89 13.22
CA GLY A 228 -13.25 9.04 12.41
C GLY A 228 -13.51 9.52 10.97
N VAL A 229 -12.95 10.66 10.52
CA VAL A 229 -13.15 11.20 9.16
C VAL A 229 -11.82 11.50 8.50
N PHE A 230 -11.53 10.89 7.34
CA PHE A 230 -10.25 11.06 6.63
C PHE A 230 -10.34 10.65 5.16
N ASN A 231 -9.35 11.07 4.38
CA ASN A 231 -9.21 10.75 2.96
C ASN A 231 -8.02 9.83 2.71
N ILE A 232 -8.22 8.79 1.92
CA ILE A 232 -7.17 7.86 1.47
C ILE A 232 -7.02 7.96 -0.05
N TYR A 233 -5.81 8.19 -0.53
CA TYR A 233 -5.49 8.06 -1.94
C TYR A 233 -5.20 6.61 -2.30
N ILE A 234 -6.00 6.00 -3.17
CA ILE A 234 -5.78 4.67 -3.72
C ILE A 234 -5.11 4.82 -5.09
N SER A 235 -3.88 4.30 -5.18
CA SER A 235 -3.06 4.36 -6.40
C SER A 235 -2.78 2.96 -6.94
N GLY A 236 -3.24 2.68 -8.15
CA GLY A 236 -2.83 1.50 -8.90
C GLY A 236 -1.73 1.84 -9.89
N ILE A 237 -0.56 1.21 -9.77
CA ILE A 237 0.57 1.48 -10.64
C ILE A 237 0.74 0.43 -11.73
N ASP A 238 1.09 0.89 -12.93
CA ASP A 238 1.27 0.07 -14.13
C ASP A 238 2.65 -0.62 -14.13
N THR A 239 2.88 -1.52 -13.18
CA THR A 239 4.13 -2.28 -13.11
C THR A 239 3.96 -3.63 -12.44
N PHE A 240 4.88 -4.54 -12.73
CA PHE A 240 5.13 -5.77 -11.97
C PHE A 240 6.44 -5.60 -11.19
N GLY A 241 6.57 -6.26 -10.03
CA GLY A 241 7.79 -6.21 -9.23
C GLY A 241 7.66 -5.38 -7.95
N SER A 242 8.72 -4.63 -7.58
CA SER A 242 8.72 -3.88 -6.32
C SER A 242 7.70 -2.75 -6.30
N ILE A 243 6.90 -2.70 -5.23
CA ILE A 243 5.88 -1.66 -5.02
C ILE A 243 6.49 -0.27 -4.75
N SER A 244 7.74 -0.20 -4.30
CA SER A 244 8.45 1.06 -4.04
C SER A 244 8.95 1.75 -5.32
N THR A 245 8.97 1.03 -6.46
CA THR A 245 9.42 1.58 -7.74
C THR A 245 8.48 2.66 -8.23
N VAL A 246 9.04 3.81 -8.60
CA VAL A 246 8.28 4.91 -9.20
C VAL A 246 7.78 4.49 -10.59
N SER A 247 6.49 4.71 -10.84
CA SER A 247 5.80 4.36 -12.09
C SER A 247 4.55 5.20 -12.27
N ARG A 248 3.98 5.19 -13.47
CA ARG A 248 2.67 5.82 -13.75
C ARG A 248 1.60 5.30 -12.80
N SER A 249 0.70 6.19 -12.38
CA SER A 249 -0.50 5.82 -11.61
C SER A 249 -1.70 5.71 -12.54
N ASP A 250 -2.12 4.49 -12.83
CA ASP A 250 -3.23 4.21 -13.74
C ASP A 250 -4.60 4.15 -13.05
N VAL A 251 -4.58 3.99 -11.73
CA VAL A 251 -5.76 4.10 -10.86
C VAL A 251 -5.53 5.25 -9.90
N ASN A 252 -6.44 6.23 -9.92
CA ASN A 252 -6.40 7.40 -9.05
C ASN A 252 -7.77 7.60 -8.42
N ILE A 253 -7.96 7.04 -7.22
CA ILE A 253 -9.22 7.10 -6.49
C ILE A 253 -8.98 7.72 -5.13
N ILE A 254 -9.80 8.70 -4.75
CA ILE A 254 -9.88 9.22 -3.40
C ILE A 254 -11.01 8.47 -2.70
N MET A 255 -10.69 7.81 -1.59
CA MET A 255 -11.66 7.21 -0.70
C MET A 255 -11.83 8.12 0.51
N THR A 256 -12.96 8.82 0.57
CA THR A 256 -13.39 9.61 1.73
C THR A 256 -14.12 8.68 2.69
N VAL A 257 -13.62 8.58 3.90
CA VAL A 257 -14.14 7.70 4.95
C VAL A 257 -14.76 8.54 6.05
N ASN A 258 -16.01 8.25 6.40
CA ASN A 258 -16.66 8.75 7.59
C ASN A 258 -17.14 7.55 8.42
N THR A 259 -16.39 7.19 9.46
CA THR A 259 -16.71 6.05 10.33
C THR A 259 -17.86 6.35 11.28
N ASN A 260 -18.18 7.63 11.50
CA ASN A 260 -19.27 8.04 12.40
C ASN A 260 -20.63 7.80 11.75
N THR A 261 -20.73 8.02 10.44
CA THR A 261 -21.95 7.81 9.64
C THR A 261 -21.92 6.49 8.86
N HIS A 262 -20.81 5.73 8.93
CA HIS A 262 -20.58 4.51 8.13
C HIS A 262 -20.73 4.74 6.62
N LYS A 263 -20.20 5.87 6.14
CA LYS A 263 -20.17 6.22 4.72
C LYS A 263 -18.77 6.15 4.14
N LEU A 264 -18.68 5.63 2.93
CA LEU A 264 -17.50 5.65 2.08
C LEU A 264 -17.89 6.29 0.74
N LEU A 265 -17.16 7.32 0.34
CA LEU A 265 -17.28 7.89 -1.00
C LEU A 265 -16.02 7.59 -1.80
N LEU A 266 -16.16 6.89 -2.91
CA LEU A 266 -15.09 6.68 -3.89
C LEU A 266 -15.19 7.74 -4.98
N THR A 267 -14.12 8.50 -5.18
CA THR A 267 -14.04 9.55 -6.23
C THR A 267 -12.92 9.20 -7.18
N THR A 268 -13.27 8.74 -8.38
CA THR A 268 -12.30 8.40 -9.43
C THR A 268 -11.92 9.62 -10.24
N THR A 269 -10.62 9.85 -10.40
CA THR A 269 -10.07 10.80 -11.37
C THR A 269 -9.47 10.02 -12.53
N PRO A 270 -9.98 10.17 -13.76
CA PRO A 270 -9.44 9.47 -14.93
C PRO A 270 -7.94 9.70 -15.08
N ARG A 271 -7.19 8.65 -15.42
CA ARG A 271 -5.72 8.73 -15.59
C ARG A 271 -5.28 9.75 -16.64
N ASP A 272 -6.15 9.99 -17.61
CA ASP A 272 -5.89 10.89 -18.74
C ASP A 272 -6.36 12.33 -18.46
N ALA A 273 -6.87 12.63 -17.25
CA ALA A 273 -7.26 13.98 -16.85
C ALA A 273 -6.05 14.93 -16.95
N TYR A 274 -6.27 16.08 -17.61
CA TYR A 274 -5.26 17.12 -17.82
C TYR A 274 -5.23 18.04 -16.59
N VAL A 275 -4.18 17.91 -15.79
CA VAL A 275 -4.08 18.54 -14.47
C VAL A 275 -2.71 19.20 -14.28
N LYS A 276 -2.65 20.19 -13.40
CA LYS A 276 -1.41 20.83 -12.99
C LYS A 276 -0.65 19.93 -12.02
N ILE A 277 0.57 19.52 -12.38
CA ILE A 277 1.40 18.61 -11.59
C ILE A 277 2.51 19.42 -10.90
N PRO A 278 2.53 19.47 -9.56
CA PRO A 278 3.57 20.17 -8.79
C PRO A 278 4.90 19.41 -8.78
N ASP A 279 5.86 19.92 -8.02
CA ASP A 279 7.17 19.31 -7.74
C ASP A 279 7.90 18.91 -9.05
N GLY A 280 8.15 17.63 -9.27
CA GLY A 280 8.81 17.11 -10.48
C GLY A 280 8.08 17.41 -11.79
N GLY A 281 6.78 17.68 -11.74
CA GLY A 281 6.00 18.16 -12.89
C GLY A 281 6.18 19.65 -13.20
N GLY A 282 7.04 20.36 -12.46
CA GLY A 282 7.40 21.75 -12.72
C GLY A 282 6.23 22.74 -12.65
N ASN A 283 5.14 22.39 -11.95
CA ASN A 283 3.88 23.13 -11.95
C ASN A 283 3.25 23.30 -13.34
N GLN A 284 3.59 22.42 -14.28
CA GLN A 284 3.02 22.39 -15.63
C GLN A 284 1.83 21.44 -15.70
N TYR A 285 1.02 21.60 -16.75
CA TYR A 285 -0.11 20.70 -17.01
C TYR A 285 0.35 19.45 -17.76
N ASP A 286 -0.19 18.30 -17.36
CA ASP A 286 0.02 17.02 -18.01
C ASP A 286 -1.08 16.03 -17.65
N LYS A 287 -1.03 14.81 -18.18
CA LYS A 287 -1.91 13.70 -17.78
C LYS A 287 -1.68 13.37 -16.31
N LEU A 288 -2.75 13.16 -15.56
CA LEU A 288 -2.67 12.78 -14.15
C LEU A 288 -1.78 11.54 -13.90
N THR A 289 -1.84 10.54 -14.80
CA THR A 289 -0.99 9.34 -14.68
C THR A 289 0.51 9.66 -14.62
N HIS A 290 0.95 10.77 -15.24
CA HIS A 290 2.34 11.21 -15.24
C HIS A 290 2.78 11.77 -13.88
N ALA A 291 1.87 12.19 -13.00
CA ALA A 291 2.24 12.58 -11.63
C ALA A 291 2.94 11.42 -10.89
N GLY A 292 2.58 10.17 -11.19
CA GLY A 292 3.22 8.97 -10.65
C GLY A 292 4.71 8.82 -11.01
N LEU A 293 5.17 9.42 -12.11
CA LEU A 293 6.59 9.43 -12.53
C LEU A 293 7.48 10.18 -11.52
N TYR A 294 6.88 11.07 -10.73
CA TYR A 294 7.56 11.89 -9.74
C TYR A 294 7.33 11.38 -8.31
N GLY A 295 6.64 10.24 -8.16
CA GLY A 295 6.37 9.59 -6.89
C GLY A 295 4.95 9.80 -6.36
N VAL A 296 4.61 9.03 -5.32
CA VAL A 296 3.26 9.04 -4.73
C VAL A 296 2.91 10.40 -4.09
N GLU A 297 3.90 11.10 -3.51
CA GLU A 297 3.68 12.42 -2.91
C GLU A 297 3.21 13.44 -3.94
N THR A 298 3.84 13.45 -5.13
CA THR A 298 3.44 14.33 -6.23
C THR A 298 2.03 13.99 -6.73
N SER A 299 1.69 12.70 -6.84
CA SER A 299 0.32 12.27 -7.19
C SER A 299 -0.70 12.75 -6.16
N MET A 300 -0.40 12.62 -4.86
CA MET A 300 -1.28 13.10 -3.79
C MET A 300 -1.45 14.61 -3.83
N LYS A 301 -0.34 15.39 -3.89
CA LYS A 301 -0.40 16.86 -3.99
C LYS A 301 -1.17 17.34 -5.23
N THR A 302 -1.06 16.61 -6.35
CA THR A 302 -1.81 16.92 -7.57
C THR A 302 -3.32 16.81 -7.31
N LEU A 303 -3.76 15.75 -6.62
CA LEU A 303 -5.17 15.57 -6.28
C LEU A 303 -5.63 16.50 -5.16
N GLU A 304 -4.81 16.76 -4.15
CA GLU A 304 -5.07 17.75 -3.09
C GLU A 304 -5.35 19.13 -3.70
N ASN A 305 -4.49 19.57 -4.64
CA ASN A 305 -4.66 20.85 -5.33
C ASN A 305 -5.91 20.85 -6.24
N LEU A 306 -6.21 19.73 -6.90
CA LEU A 306 -7.37 19.61 -7.80
C LEU A 306 -8.69 19.70 -7.03
N TYR A 307 -8.79 18.99 -5.91
CA TYR A 307 -10.03 18.89 -5.12
C TYR A 307 -10.12 19.88 -3.96
N ASP A 308 -9.04 20.57 -3.62
CA ASP A 308 -8.95 21.47 -2.46
C ASP A 308 -9.23 20.74 -1.13
N ILE A 309 -8.56 19.62 -0.94
CA ILE A 309 -8.66 18.75 0.24
C ILE A 309 -7.27 18.32 0.72
N ASN A 310 -7.22 17.75 1.93
CA ASN A 310 -6.06 17.00 2.39
C ASN A 310 -6.26 15.50 2.17
N LEU A 311 -5.21 14.80 1.79
CA LEU A 311 -5.15 13.34 1.74
C LEU A 311 -4.31 12.85 2.93
N ASP A 312 -4.95 12.19 3.89
CA ASP A 312 -4.34 11.77 5.14
C ASP A 312 -3.43 10.55 4.94
N TYR A 313 -3.94 9.61 4.16
CA TYR A 313 -3.27 8.35 3.90
C TYR A 313 -3.20 8.05 2.40
N TYR A 314 -2.37 7.06 2.06
CA TYR A 314 -2.41 6.43 0.75
C TYR A 314 -2.30 4.91 0.86
N ALA A 315 -2.84 4.23 -0.14
CA ALA A 315 -2.66 2.81 -0.38
C ALA A 315 -2.26 2.62 -1.85
N ARG A 316 -1.06 2.09 -2.09
CA ARG A 316 -0.51 1.87 -3.41
C ARG A 316 -0.40 0.38 -3.67
N ILE A 317 -0.85 -0.06 -4.85
CA ILE A 317 -0.87 -1.46 -5.28
C ILE A 317 -0.41 -1.58 -6.73
N ASN A 318 0.29 -2.65 -7.07
CA ASN A 318 0.62 -3.01 -8.45
C ASN A 318 -0.14 -4.28 -8.90
N PHE A 319 0.05 -4.71 -10.14
CA PHE A 319 -0.66 -5.87 -10.68
C PHE A 319 -0.42 -7.15 -9.89
N SER A 320 0.84 -7.47 -9.57
CA SER A 320 1.18 -8.68 -8.80
C SER A 320 0.51 -8.69 -7.43
N SER A 321 0.45 -7.51 -6.80
CA SER A 321 -0.15 -7.30 -5.50
C SER A 321 -1.66 -7.41 -5.54
N PHE A 322 -2.27 -6.87 -6.60
CA PHE A 322 -3.71 -6.95 -6.83
C PHE A 322 -4.17 -8.41 -7.00
N LEU A 323 -3.50 -9.17 -7.86
CA LEU A 323 -3.77 -10.60 -8.05
C LEU A 323 -3.71 -11.35 -6.72
N LYS A 324 -2.63 -11.14 -5.97
CA LYS A 324 -2.42 -11.78 -4.68
C LYS A 324 -3.49 -11.41 -3.64
N LEU A 325 -3.91 -10.13 -3.59
CA LEU A 325 -4.98 -9.69 -2.70
C LEU A 325 -6.30 -10.40 -3.01
N ILE A 326 -6.69 -10.46 -4.29
CA ILE A 326 -7.92 -11.13 -4.70
C ILE A 326 -7.88 -12.63 -4.37
N ASP A 327 -6.76 -13.31 -4.59
CA ASP A 327 -6.58 -14.72 -4.23
C ASP A 327 -6.72 -14.97 -2.72
N LEU A 328 -6.10 -14.11 -1.90
CA LEU A 328 -6.20 -14.20 -0.43
C LEU A 328 -7.64 -14.01 0.07
N LEU A 329 -8.41 -13.17 -0.62
CA LEU A 329 -9.83 -12.98 -0.35
C LEU A 329 -10.70 -14.13 -0.87
N GLY A 330 -10.17 -15.03 -1.70
CA GLY A 330 -10.92 -16.10 -2.36
C GLY A 330 -11.88 -15.54 -3.43
N GLY A 331 -11.43 -14.56 -4.21
CA GLY A 331 -12.21 -13.87 -5.23
C GLY A 331 -13.06 -12.71 -4.69
N VAL A 332 -13.71 -11.96 -5.57
CA VAL A 332 -14.65 -10.88 -5.25
C VAL A 332 -15.90 -10.99 -6.12
N THR A 333 -17.05 -10.54 -5.62
CA THR A 333 -18.31 -10.51 -6.39
C THR A 333 -18.70 -9.06 -6.64
N VAL A 334 -18.94 -8.74 -7.91
CA VAL A 334 -19.36 -7.41 -8.37
C VAL A 334 -20.60 -7.50 -9.25
N TYR A 335 -21.32 -6.39 -9.41
CA TYR A 335 -22.39 -6.28 -10.39
C TYR A 335 -21.84 -5.66 -11.67
N ASN A 336 -21.94 -6.37 -12.79
CA ASN A 336 -21.54 -5.90 -14.11
C ASN A 336 -22.74 -5.28 -14.84
N ASP A 337 -22.63 -4.01 -15.24
CA ASP A 337 -23.75 -3.29 -15.89
C ASP A 337 -23.87 -3.54 -17.38
N GLN A 338 -22.76 -3.96 -18.02
CA GLN A 338 -22.70 -4.21 -19.46
C GLN A 338 -21.90 -5.46 -19.78
N ALA A 339 -22.35 -6.26 -20.74
CA ALA A 339 -21.60 -7.41 -21.20
C ALA A 339 -20.37 -6.95 -22.01
N PHE A 340 -19.21 -7.56 -21.74
CA PHE A 340 -17.99 -7.31 -22.49
C PHE A 340 -16.99 -8.48 -22.38
N THR A 341 -16.04 -8.54 -23.33
CA THR A 341 -14.88 -9.43 -23.29
C THR A 341 -13.63 -8.62 -23.04
N SER A 342 -12.84 -8.98 -22.03
CA SER A 342 -11.59 -8.26 -21.72
C SER A 342 -10.47 -8.62 -22.71
N LYS A 343 -9.64 -7.61 -23.07
CA LYS A 343 -8.41 -7.84 -23.83
C LYS A 343 -7.36 -8.59 -23.01
N HIS A 344 -7.31 -8.35 -21.70
CA HIS A 344 -6.44 -9.09 -20.80
C HIS A 344 -7.11 -10.40 -20.40
N GLY A 345 -6.52 -11.52 -20.73
CA GLY A 345 -6.99 -12.87 -20.41
C GLY A 345 -8.20 -13.36 -21.24
N ASN A 346 -8.75 -12.52 -22.09
CA ASN A 346 -9.88 -12.85 -22.98
C ASN A 346 -11.10 -13.45 -22.25
N PHE A 347 -11.44 -12.84 -21.09
CA PHE A 347 -12.56 -13.27 -20.25
C PHE A 347 -13.85 -12.61 -20.66
N ASP A 348 -14.95 -13.37 -20.69
CA ASP A 348 -16.31 -12.89 -20.93
C ASP A 348 -16.99 -12.53 -19.61
N PHE A 349 -17.56 -11.34 -19.54
CA PHE A 349 -18.29 -10.82 -18.38
C PHE A 349 -19.75 -10.52 -18.77
N PRO A 350 -20.70 -11.38 -18.40
CA PRO A 350 -22.13 -11.14 -18.65
C PRO A 350 -22.65 -10.01 -17.74
N VAL A 351 -23.81 -9.44 -18.12
CA VAL A 351 -24.56 -8.51 -17.25
C VAL A 351 -25.06 -9.24 -16.00
N GLY A 352 -24.97 -8.59 -14.84
CA GLY A 352 -25.46 -9.13 -13.57
C GLY A 352 -24.35 -9.36 -12.56
N GLN A 353 -24.62 -10.19 -11.55
CA GLN A 353 -23.62 -10.54 -10.55
C GLN A 353 -22.59 -11.52 -11.12
N VAL A 354 -21.31 -11.13 -11.05
CA VAL A 354 -20.18 -11.94 -11.47
C VAL A 354 -19.20 -12.10 -10.31
N THR A 355 -18.77 -13.35 -10.09
CA THR A 355 -17.71 -13.64 -9.13
C THR A 355 -16.39 -13.79 -9.89
N LEU A 356 -15.41 -12.98 -9.50
CA LEU A 356 -14.14 -12.82 -10.18
C LEU A 356 -13.03 -13.49 -9.36
N ASN A 357 -12.25 -14.37 -9.96
CA ASN A 357 -10.95 -14.77 -9.44
C ASN A 357 -9.93 -13.65 -9.71
N SER A 358 -8.67 -13.83 -9.32
CA SER A 358 -7.63 -12.81 -9.45
C SER A 358 -7.40 -12.36 -10.90
N GLU A 359 -7.24 -13.27 -11.85
CA GLU A 359 -7.02 -12.98 -13.27
C GLU A 359 -8.24 -12.34 -13.92
N GLN A 360 -9.44 -12.81 -13.61
CA GLN A 360 -10.69 -12.22 -14.07
C GLN A 360 -10.87 -10.80 -13.50
N ALA A 361 -10.56 -10.60 -12.21
CA ALA A 361 -10.62 -9.27 -11.60
C ALA A 361 -9.64 -8.30 -12.28
N LEU A 362 -8.42 -8.76 -12.60
CA LEU A 362 -7.45 -7.94 -13.33
C LEU A 362 -7.95 -7.60 -14.75
N GLY A 363 -8.52 -8.58 -15.47
CA GLY A 363 -9.16 -8.34 -16.77
C GLY A 363 -10.30 -7.32 -16.68
N PHE A 364 -11.15 -7.46 -15.66
CA PHE A 364 -12.30 -6.58 -15.42
C PHE A 364 -11.91 -5.13 -15.14
N VAL A 365 -10.88 -4.87 -14.32
CA VAL A 365 -10.46 -3.50 -13.95
C VAL A 365 -9.52 -2.83 -14.96
N ARG A 366 -8.94 -3.60 -15.90
CA ARG A 366 -8.06 -3.06 -16.95
C ARG A 366 -8.79 -2.80 -18.26
N GLU A 367 -9.96 -3.41 -18.48
CA GLU A 367 -10.65 -3.28 -19.75
C GLU A 367 -11.11 -1.83 -19.98
N ARG A 368 -10.94 -1.37 -21.22
CA ARG A 368 -11.29 -0.04 -21.69
C ARG A 368 -11.90 -0.07 -23.10
N TYR A 369 -11.35 -0.91 -23.97
CA TYR A 369 -11.62 -0.84 -25.41
C TYR A 369 -12.96 -1.47 -25.80
N SER A 370 -13.40 -2.48 -25.06
CA SER A 370 -14.68 -3.16 -25.26
C SER A 370 -15.81 -2.56 -24.43
N LEU A 371 -15.52 -1.52 -23.61
CA LEU A 371 -16.51 -0.81 -22.82
C LEU A 371 -17.08 0.39 -23.60
N GLN A 372 -18.39 0.64 -23.47
CA GLN A 372 -19.09 1.73 -24.18
C GLN A 372 -18.55 3.11 -23.79
N GLY A 373 -18.36 3.36 -22.51
CA GLY A 373 -17.81 4.62 -21.97
C GLY A 373 -16.28 4.62 -21.83
N GLY A 374 -15.57 3.61 -22.37
CA GLY A 374 -14.12 3.55 -22.41
C GLY A 374 -13.48 3.70 -21.03
N ASP A 375 -12.67 4.75 -20.84
CA ASP A 375 -11.95 5.01 -19.59
C ASP A 375 -12.84 5.28 -18.38
N ASN A 376 -14.00 5.93 -18.61
CA ASN A 376 -14.95 6.19 -17.54
C ASN A 376 -15.57 4.90 -17.00
N ASP A 377 -15.90 3.94 -17.87
CA ASP A 377 -16.42 2.63 -17.46
C ASP A 377 -15.35 1.80 -16.75
N ARG A 378 -14.10 1.89 -17.22
CA ARG A 378 -12.97 1.30 -16.50
C ARG A 378 -12.88 1.82 -15.06
N GLY A 379 -12.99 3.15 -14.88
CA GLY A 379 -13.01 3.77 -13.54
C GLY A 379 -14.14 3.20 -12.67
N ARG A 380 -15.37 3.10 -13.21
CA ARG A 380 -16.52 2.48 -12.51
C ARG A 380 -16.26 1.01 -12.14
N ASN A 381 -15.66 0.25 -13.03
CA ASN A 381 -15.30 -1.15 -12.76
C ASN A 381 -14.24 -1.26 -11.64
N GLN A 382 -13.27 -0.36 -11.60
CA GLN A 382 -12.29 -0.26 -10.51
C GLN A 382 -12.97 0.04 -9.17
N GLU A 383 -13.89 0.99 -9.11
CA GLU A 383 -14.68 1.32 -7.91
C GLU A 383 -15.49 0.12 -7.40
N LYS A 384 -16.16 -0.62 -8.30
CA LYS A 384 -16.92 -1.83 -7.94
C LYS A 384 -16.05 -2.88 -7.28
N VAL A 385 -14.86 -3.14 -7.85
CA VAL A 385 -13.93 -4.12 -7.30
C VAL A 385 -13.36 -3.65 -5.96
N ILE A 386 -13.02 -2.36 -5.81
CA ILE A 386 -12.57 -1.78 -4.54
C ILE A 386 -13.66 -1.90 -3.48
N ALA A 387 -14.91 -1.54 -3.80
CA ALA A 387 -16.04 -1.69 -2.89
C ALA A 387 -16.26 -3.16 -2.46
N ALA A 388 -16.12 -4.10 -3.39
CA ALA A 388 -16.21 -5.53 -3.11
C ALA A 388 -15.06 -6.02 -2.19
N ILE A 389 -13.83 -5.54 -2.42
CA ILE A 389 -12.67 -5.82 -1.55
C ILE A 389 -12.94 -5.29 -0.14
N ILE A 390 -13.36 -4.02 0.01
CA ILE A 390 -13.65 -3.40 1.30
C ILE A 390 -14.73 -4.19 2.05
N ASN A 391 -15.86 -4.51 1.40
CA ASN A 391 -16.94 -5.28 1.99
C ASN A 391 -16.49 -6.67 2.43
N LYS A 392 -15.61 -7.31 1.65
CA LYS A 392 -15.07 -8.62 1.98
C LYS A 392 -14.08 -8.56 3.14
N LEU A 393 -13.20 -7.56 3.20
CA LEU A 393 -12.28 -7.31 4.31
C LEU A 393 -13.04 -6.97 5.61
N ALA A 394 -14.13 -6.22 5.52
CA ALA A 394 -14.98 -5.87 6.65
C ALA A 394 -15.84 -7.04 7.18
N SER A 395 -15.85 -8.19 6.49
CA SER A 395 -16.60 -9.37 6.94
C SER A 395 -15.91 -10.06 8.11
N SER A 396 -16.71 -10.65 9.03
CA SER A 396 -16.20 -11.37 10.20
C SER A 396 -15.25 -12.53 9.87
N GLN A 397 -15.43 -13.17 8.69
CA GLN A 397 -14.55 -14.23 8.23
C GLN A 397 -13.17 -13.72 7.81
N SER A 398 -13.09 -12.49 7.29
CA SER A 398 -11.80 -11.89 6.88
C SER A 398 -11.02 -11.35 8.07
N VAL A 399 -11.71 -10.87 9.10
CA VAL A 399 -11.06 -10.39 10.34
C VAL A 399 -10.22 -11.48 11.01
N THR A 400 -10.70 -12.73 11.02
CA THR A 400 -9.94 -13.88 11.55
C THR A 400 -8.72 -14.25 10.68
N LYS A 401 -8.71 -13.88 9.39
CA LYS A 401 -7.63 -14.13 8.42
C LYS A 401 -6.72 -12.92 8.19
N LEU A 402 -6.98 -11.78 8.83
CA LEU A 402 -6.25 -10.53 8.60
C LEU A 402 -4.73 -10.72 8.73
N ASN A 403 -4.25 -11.42 9.74
CA ASN A 403 -2.82 -11.68 9.91
C ASN A 403 -2.23 -12.45 8.73
N SER A 404 -2.96 -13.42 8.18
CA SER A 404 -2.53 -14.19 7.00
C SER A 404 -2.55 -13.33 5.73
N ILE A 405 -3.60 -12.53 5.54
CA ILE A 405 -3.74 -11.61 4.41
C ILE A 405 -2.60 -10.59 4.45
N THR A 406 -2.40 -9.96 5.59
CA THR A 406 -1.42 -8.89 5.73
C THR A 406 0.02 -9.42 5.65
N SER A 407 0.34 -10.60 6.23
CA SER A 407 1.69 -11.20 6.12
C SER A 407 2.08 -11.50 4.68
N GLN A 408 1.14 -11.89 3.84
CA GLN A 408 1.38 -12.17 2.44
C GLN A 408 1.41 -10.92 1.54
N LEU A 409 0.86 -9.79 2.02
CA LEU A 409 0.84 -8.51 1.31
C LEU A 409 2.00 -7.56 1.68
N GLN A 410 2.89 -7.93 2.62
CA GLN A 410 3.97 -7.08 3.14
C GLN A 410 4.83 -6.39 2.08
N THR A 411 5.10 -7.09 0.98
CA THR A 411 5.92 -6.58 -0.14
C THR A 411 5.06 -6.09 -1.30
N SER A 412 3.76 -6.12 -1.12
CA SER A 412 2.77 -6.04 -2.20
C SER A 412 1.87 -4.79 -2.11
N VAL A 413 1.80 -4.18 -0.94
CA VAL A 413 1.05 -2.94 -0.68
C VAL A 413 1.96 -1.96 0.01
N GLN A 414 1.88 -0.70 -0.37
CA GLN A 414 2.59 0.41 0.25
C GLN A 414 1.56 1.37 0.85
N THR A 415 1.66 1.65 2.15
CA THR A 415 0.76 2.58 2.84
C THR A 415 1.46 3.28 4.00
N ASN A 416 1.09 4.53 4.25
CA ASN A 416 1.52 5.29 5.42
C ASN A 416 0.57 5.17 6.62
N MET A 417 -0.48 4.33 6.54
CA MET A 417 -1.34 4.05 7.70
C MET A 417 -0.56 3.31 8.78
N THR A 418 -0.65 3.80 10.02
CA THR A 418 -0.03 3.14 11.17
C THR A 418 -0.87 1.97 11.65
N ILE A 419 -0.27 1.10 12.49
CA ILE A 419 -1.01 0.00 13.12
C ILE A 419 -2.17 0.52 13.97
N ASP A 420 -1.99 1.66 14.63
CA ASP A 420 -3.01 2.26 15.48
C ASP A 420 -4.23 2.68 14.64
N ASN A 421 -3.98 3.38 13.49
CA ASN A 421 -5.06 3.74 12.54
C ASN A 421 -5.83 2.52 12.01
N ILE A 422 -5.10 1.45 11.66
CA ILE A 422 -5.71 0.22 11.14
C ILE A 422 -6.56 -0.46 12.24
N ASN A 423 -6.04 -0.54 13.46
CA ASN A 423 -6.77 -1.12 14.59
C ASN A 423 -8.01 -0.29 14.95
N ASP A 424 -7.94 1.04 14.90
CA ASP A 424 -9.09 1.90 15.17
C ASP A 424 -10.22 1.66 14.17
N LEU A 425 -9.89 1.51 12.87
CA LEU A 425 -10.88 1.13 11.85
C LEU A 425 -11.50 -0.24 12.10
N ILE A 426 -10.67 -1.25 12.44
CA ILE A 426 -11.13 -2.60 12.75
C ILE A 426 -12.01 -2.59 13.99
N ASN A 427 -11.61 -1.91 15.06
CA ASN A 427 -12.35 -1.80 16.29
C ASN A 427 -13.71 -1.11 16.07
N ASN A 428 -13.74 -0.01 15.31
CA ASN A 428 -14.98 0.67 14.96
C ASN A 428 -15.93 -0.29 14.22
N GLN A 429 -15.44 -0.96 13.17
CA GLN A 429 -16.23 -1.92 12.39
C GLN A 429 -16.78 -3.09 13.23
N LEU A 430 -15.94 -3.66 14.13
CA LEU A 430 -16.35 -4.77 15.00
C LEU A 430 -17.28 -4.33 16.14
N SER A 431 -17.17 -3.09 16.62
CA SER A 431 -18.03 -2.53 17.66
C SER A 431 -19.43 -2.30 17.16
N THR A 432 -19.55 -1.68 15.99
CA THR A 432 -20.85 -1.30 15.40
C THR A 432 -21.51 -2.47 14.70
N GLY A 433 -20.72 -3.31 14.04
CA GLY A 433 -21.20 -4.38 13.15
C GLY A 433 -21.98 -3.86 11.93
N GLN A 434 -22.03 -2.54 11.75
CA GLN A 434 -22.71 -1.91 10.63
C GLN A 434 -21.84 -1.98 9.39
N ARG A 435 -22.45 -2.22 8.22
CA ARG A 435 -21.75 -2.17 6.96
C ARG A 435 -21.63 -0.73 6.49
N PHE A 436 -20.50 -0.40 5.86
CA PHE A 436 -20.36 0.87 5.19
C PHE A 436 -21.31 0.95 3.99
N THR A 437 -21.98 2.10 3.86
CA THR A 437 -22.66 2.49 2.61
C THR A 437 -21.58 3.06 1.68
N VAL A 438 -21.37 2.42 0.54
CA VAL A 438 -20.38 2.84 -0.45
C VAL A 438 -21.07 3.60 -1.58
N GLU A 439 -20.71 4.85 -1.75
CA GLU A 439 -21.09 5.69 -2.88
C GLU A 439 -19.90 5.88 -3.82
N SER A 440 -20.16 6.06 -5.10
CA SER A 440 -19.14 6.27 -6.12
C SER A 440 -19.46 7.46 -7.00
N GLN A 441 -18.41 8.17 -7.42
CA GLN A 441 -18.46 9.22 -8.43
C GLN A 441 -17.17 9.26 -9.23
N ALA A 442 -17.23 9.72 -10.46
CA ALA A 442 -16.06 9.92 -11.31
C ALA A 442 -16.08 11.31 -11.93
N LEU A 443 -14.90 11.91 -12.10
CA LEU A 443 -14.77 13.12 -12.92
C LEU A 443 -15.03 12.79 -14.37
N THR A 444 -15.77 13.70 -15.03
CA THR A 444 -16.01 13.67 -16.47
C THR A 444 -15.31 14.85 -17.16
N GLY A 445 -15.21 14.79 -18.48
CA GLY A 445 -14.60 15.82 -19.29
C GLY A 445 -14.59 15.48 -20.77
N HIS A 446 -13.94 16.33 -21.55
CA HIS A 446 -13.83 16.19 -22.99
C HIS A 446 -12.44 15.70 -23.36
N GLY A 447 -12.38 14.57 -24.06
CA GLY A 447 -11.11 13.99 -24.54
C GLY A 447 -10.72 14.54 -25.91
N SER A 448 -9.42 14.82 -26.07
CA SER A 448 -8.81 15.17 -27.35
C SER A 448 -7.46 14.52 -27.50
N THR A 449 -6.95 14.39 -28.73
CA THR A 449 -5.63 13.82 -29.01
C THR A 449 -4.74 14.88 -29.66
N GLY A 450 -3.59 15.17 -29.02
CA GLY A 450 -2.59 16.07 -29.55
C GLY A 450 -2.89 17.57 -29.41
N GLU A 451 -4.05 17.96 -28.86
CA GLU A 451 -4.40 19.37 -28.65
C GLU A 451 -3.76 19.95 -27.38
N LEU A 452 -3.54 19.12 -26.38
CA LEU A 452 -3.01 19.52 -25.10
C LEU A 452 -1.54 19.07 -24.98
N PRO A 453 -0.61 19.98 -24.62
CA PRO A 453 0.82 19.63 -24.54
C PRO A 453 1.12 18.78 -23.30
N SER A 454 2.05 17.84 -23.43
CA SER A 454 2.60 17.07 -22.32
C SER A 454 3.95 17.64 -21.86
N TYR A 455 4.10 17.86 -20.56
CA TYR A 455 5.37 18.24 -19.97
C TYR A 455 6.37 17.09 -19.95
N ALA A 456 5.92 15.88 -19.62
CA ALA A 456 6.77 14.69 -19.58
C ALA A 456 7.18 14.18 -20.98
N MET A 457 6.35 14.48 -21.99
CA MET A 457 6.56 14.06 -23.39
C MET A 457 6.34 15.22 -24.38
N PRO A 458 7.21 16.23 -24.40
CA PRO A 458 7.07 17.37 -25.30
C PRO A 458 6.96 16.92 -26.77
N GLY A 459 5.97 17.45 -27.50
CA GLY A 459 5.71 17.13 -28.89
C GLY A 459 4.95 15.83 -29.16
N ALA A 460 4.70 15.01 -28.15
CA ALA A 460 3.91 13.79 -28.33
C ALA A 460 2.42 14.08 -28.49
N GLN A 461 1.76 13.40 -29.42
CA GLN A 461 0.33 13.50 -29.67
C GLN A 461 -0.44 12.55 -28.74
N LEU A 462 -0.61 12.93 -27.48
CA LEU A 462 -1.28 12.10 -26.47
C LEU A 462 -2.76 12.39 -26.39
N TYR A 463 -3.56 11.35 -26.12
CA TYR A 463 -4.95 11.54 -25.70
C TYR A 463 -4.95 12.10 -24.27
N MET A 464 -5.70 13.19 -24.07
CA MET A 464 -5.88 13.85 -22.76
C MET A 464 -7.35 14.27 -22.60
N MET A 465 -7.79 14.40 -21.35
CA MET A 465 -9.14 14.78 -20.98
C MET A 465 -9.15 16.13 -20.26
N SER A 466 -9.69 17.16 -20.87
CA SER A 466 -10.03 18.42 -20.21
C SER A 466 -11.18 18.18 -19.23
N ILE A 467 -10.98 18.52 -17.95
CA ILE A 467 -11.95 18.26 -16.89
C ILE A 467 -13.14 19.22 -17.02
N ASP A 468 -14.36 18.68 -16.94
CA ASP A 468 -15.58 19.45 -16.83
C ASP A 468 -15.66 20.11 -15.43
N GLN A 469 -15.73 21.44 -15.40
CA GLN A 469 -15.72 22.22 -14.16
C GLN A 469 -16.97 21.97 -13.30
N SER A 470 -18.11 21.67 -13.90
CA SER A 470 -19.33 21.30 -13.19
C SER A 470 -19.15 19.95 -12.49
N SER A 471 -18.56 18.97 -13.17
CA SER A 471 -18.23 17.66 -12.61
C SER A 471 -17.24 17.79 -11.44
N LEU A 472 -16.20 18.62 -11.59
CA LEU A 472 -15.23 18.87 -10.51
C LEU A 472 -15.88 19.55 -9.30
N SER A 473 -16.71 20.56 -9.50
CA SER A 473 -17.43 21.26 -8.42
C SER A 473 -18.36 20.32 -7.66
N ASN A 474 -19.10 19.47 -8.38
CA ASN A 474 -19.96 18.45 -7.77
C ASN A 474 -19.15 17.43 -6.96
N ALA A 475 -18.02 16.99 -7.48
CA ALA A 475 -17.15 16.05 -6.80
C ALA A 475 -16.57 16.63 -5.50
N LYS A 476 -16.09 17.89 -5.53
CA LYS A 476 -15.65 18.63 -4.34
C LYS A 476 -16.74 18.71 -3.28
N SER A 477 -17.96 19.09 -3.69
CA SER A 477 -19.10 19.22 -2.78
C SER A 477 -19.47 17.91 -2.11
N LYS A 478 -19.49 16.80 -2.85
CA LYS A 478 -19.79 15.48 -2.27
C LYS A 478 -18.70 15.01 -1.30
N ILE A 479 -17.41 15.20 -1.63
CA ILE A 479 -16.30 14.90 -0.70
C ILE A 479 -16.49 15.68 0.60
N LYS A 480 -16.69 17.01 0.49
CA LYS A 480 -16.91 17.87 1.64
C LYS A 480 -18.10 17.44 2.48
N ASN A 481 -19.26 17.18 1.86
CA ASN A 481 -20.46 16.74 2.56
C ASN A 481 -20.21 15.43 3.31
N THR A 482 -19.56 14.45 2.69
CA THR A 482 -19.22 13.16 3.36
C THR A 482 -18.31 13.37 4.56
N MET A 483 -17.40 14.35 4.51
CA MET A 483 -16.51 14.67 5.64
C MET A 483 -17.21 15.44 6.76
N GLU A 484 -18.23 16.24 6.47
CA GLU A 484 -18.91 17.13 7.43
C GLU A 484 -20.12 16.46 8.11
N GLU A 485 -20.74 15.45 7.50
CA GLU A 485 -21.81 14.64 8.10
C GLU A 485 -21.32 13.91 9.35
#